data_e43b15354fd645a7899e68253c5936fe
#
_entry.id   e43b15354fd645a7899e68253c5936fe
#
_cell.length_a   1.000
_cell.length_b   1.000
_cell.length_c   1.000
_cell.angle_alpha   90.00
_cell.angle_beta   90.00
_cell.angle_gamma   90.00
#
_symmetry.space_group_name_H-M   'P 1'
#
loop_
_entity.id
_entity.type
_entity.pdbx_description
1 polymer ?
#
loop_
_entity_poly.entity_id
_entity_poly.type
_entity_poly.pdbx_seq_one_letter_code
_entity_poly.pdbx_strand_id
1 'polypeptide(L)'
;MAHHPETDLYRCKQCTHAFSHLEAMREFEQYEDNYFDVEHRRWFDHPNTALFARIAKAIPPGASVLDAGCGRGDFLRYLTEHRPDLRLSGIDLSSNQSVDGIRFLQGDIMQTGIHECFDAIVSLTVIEHISDVTGFVQRIHDLINPGGIAIMMTNNEGSLLYSLARAGYHLGVPLAFNRLYSRHHLHHFTRESFRMALRRGGFSIESDFVHAPPLAAIDIPVQGKIADAVLRGGAWILFKVGAVTGRNHLQTIVGRAVALPQFDVGSC
;
A
#
# COMPACT_ATOMS: atom_id res chain seq x y z
N MET A 1 16.92 17.14 1.28
CA MET A 1 17.46 15.83 0.87
C MET A 1 18.05 15.17 2.10
N ALA A 2 17.79 13.90 2.29
CA ALA A 2 18.47 13.07 3.29
C ALA A 2 19.20 11.97 2.51
N HIS A 3 20.42 11.65 2.91
CA HIS A 3 21.17 10.56 2.32
C HIS A 3 20.78 9.26 3.03
N HIS A 4 20.30 8.29 2.26
CA HIS A 4 20.07 6.92 2.72
C HIS A 4 21.21 6.03 2.19
N PRO A 5 21.66 5.00 2.92
CA PRO A 5 22.77 4.13 2.47
C PRO A 5 22.54 3.47 1.09
N GLU A 6 21.28 3.27 0.70
CA GLU A 6 20.92 2.55 -0.54
C GLU A 6 20.38 3.46 -1.64
N THR A 7 19.94 4.69 -1.33
CA THR A 7 19.34 5.60 -2.31
C THR A 7 19.33 7.05 -1.83
N ASP A 8 19.25 8.00 -2.76
CA ASP A 8 18.98 9.40 -2.44
C ASP A 8 17.48 9.65 -2.33
N LEU A 9 17.08 10.37 -1.28
CA LEU A 9 15.68 10.72 -1.03
C LEU A 9 15.43 12.17 -1.45
N TYR A 10 14.41 12.35 -2.26
CA TYR A 10 13.92 13.64 -2.71
C TYR A 10 12.55 13.95 -2.08
N ARG A 11 12.24 15.24 -1.96
CA ARG A 11 10.93 15.71 -1.49
C ARG A 11 10.41 16.81 -2.40
N CYS A 12 9.20 16.62 -2.89
CA CYS A 12 8.51 17.65 -3.64
C CYS A 12 8.17 18.84 -2.73
N LYS A 13 8.54 20.06 -3.16
CA LYS A 13 8.26 21.28 -2.39
C LYS A 13 6.79 21.68 -2.42
N GLN A 14 6.02 21.23 -3.41
CA GLN A 14 4.61 21.58 -3.55
C GLN A 14 3.69 20.66 -2.77
N CYS A 15 3.84 19.33 -2.93
CA CYS A 15 2.93 18.34 -2.33
C CYS A 15 3.55 17.54 -1.19
N THR A 16 4.79 17.85 -0.78
CA THR A 16 5.53 17.17 0.30
C THR A 16 5.78 15.67 0.08
N HIS A 17 5.40 15.12 -1.08
CA HIS A 17 5.69 13.75 -1.44
C HIS A 17 7.20 13.49 -1.43
N ALA A 18 7.62 12.42 -0.78
CA ALA A 18 9.01 11.98 -0.79
C ALA A 18 9.15 10.75 -1.69
N PHE A 19 10.28 10.65 -2.38
CA PHE A 19 10.54 9.54 -3.30
C PHE A 19 12.04 9.26 -3.39
N SER A 20 12.36 8.01 -3.70
CA SER A 20 13.72 7.55 -3.94
C SER A 20 14.16 7.86 -5.37
N HIS A 21 15.48 7.90 -5.60
CA HIS A 21 16.03 8.11 -6.96
C HIS A 21 15.74 6.91 -7.84
N LEU A 22 14.85 7.07 -8.82
CA LEU A 22 14.26 5.97 -9.59
C LEU A 22 15.26 5.26 -10.52
N GLU A 23 16.33 5.94 -10.99
CA GLU A 23 17.30 5.32 -11.90
C GLU A 23 18.13 4.21 -11.23
N ALA A 24 18.41 4.35 -9.93
CA ALA A 24 19.12 3.33 -9.15
C ALA A 24 18.28 2.07 -8.89
N MET A 25 16.98 2.10 -9.22
CA MET A 25 16.02 1.08 -8.76
C MET A 25 15.48 0.19 -9.87
N ARG A 26 15.84 0.43 -11.14
CA ARG A 26 15.46 -0.44 -12.27
C ARG A 26 15.99 -1.88 -12.14
N GLU A 27 17.04 -2.07 -11.33
CA GLU A 27 17.60 -3.40 -11.04
C GLU A 27 16.79 -4.19 -9.99
N PHE A 28 15.83 -3.56 -9.30
CA PHE A 28 15.08 -4.17 -8.18
C PHE A 28 13.63 -4.52 -8.50
N GLU A 29 13.23 -4.49 -9.77
CA GLU A 29 11.87 -4.89 -10.20
C GLU A 29 11.61 -6.40 -10.07
N GLN A 30 12.62 -7.20 -9.73
CA GLN A 30 12.45 -8.63 -9.45
C GLN A 30 12.33 -8.85 -7.94
N TYR A 31 11.12 -9.21 -7.48
CA TYR A 31 10.95 -9.76 -6.14
C TYR A 31 11.71 -11.08 -6.08
N GLU A 32 12.76 -11.12 -5.25
CA GLU A 32 13.45 -12.38 -4.95
C GLU A 32 12.44 -13.33 -4.29
N ASP A 33 12.55 -14.64 -4.55
CA ASP A 33 11.68 -15.69 -3.98
C ASP A 33 11.60 -15.65 -2.44
N ASN A 34 12.55 -14.96 -1.79
CA ASN A 34 12.66 -14.82 -0.34
C ASN A 34 11.85 -13.65 0.25
N TYR A 35 11.24 -12.77 -0.57
CA TYR A 35 10.55 -11.55 -0.10
C TYR A 35 9.44 -11.86 0.91
N PHE A 36 8.59 -12.84 0.60
CA PHE A 36 7.45 -13.20 1.45
C PHE A 36 7.85 -14.03 2.68
N ASP A 37 8.81 -14.93 2.51
CA ASP A 37 9.11 -15.97 3.50
C ASP A 37 10.24 -15.60 4.46
N VAL A 38 11.09 -14.64 4.10
CA VAL A 38 12.25 -14.25 4.91
C VAL A 38 12.16 -12.80 5.33
N GLU A 39 12.07 -11.84 4.38
CA GLU A 39 12.19 -10.42 4.68
C GLU A 39 10.94 -9.83 5.35
N HIS A 40 9.74 -10.31 4.94
CA HIS A 40 8.45 -9.80 5.43
C HIS A 40 7.59 -10.88 6.08
N ARG A 41 8.19 -11.98 6.51
CA ARG A 41 7.49 -13.13 7.08
C ARG A 41 6.48 -12.76 8.15
N ARG A 42 6.84 -11.92 9.13
CA ARG A 42 5.94 -11.54 10.21
C ARG A 42 4.73 -10.73 9.73
N TRP A 43 4.91 -9.93 8.68
CA TRP A 43 3.81 -9.19 8.07
C TRP A 43 2.75 -10.14 7.51
N PHE A 44 3.18 -11.17 6.80
CA PHE A 44 2.28 -12.16 6.20
C PHE A 44 1.76 -13.20 7.21
N ASP A 45 2.53 -13.55 8.24
CA ASP A 45 2.09 -14.47 9.29
C ASP A 45 1.08 -13.83 10.27
N HIS A 46 0.97 -12.49 10.28
CA HIS A 46 0.05 -11.75 11.14
C HIS A 46 -0.78 -10.73 10.35
N PRO A 47 -1.69 -11.19 9.46
CA PRO A 47 -2.48 -10.31 8.62
C PRO A 47 -3.37 -9.38 9.45
N ASN A 48 -3.59 -8.17 8.94
CA ASN A 48 -4.41 -7.15 9.60
C ASN A 48 -5.91 -7.41 9.39
N THR A 49 -6.46 -8.40 10.07
CA THR A 49 -7.87 -8.81 9.95
C THR A 49 -8.84 -7.69 10.31
N ALA A 50 -8.47 -6.77 11.20
CA ALA A 50 -9.29 -5.60 11.51
C ALA A 50 -9.40 -4.64 10.32
N LEU A 51 -8.30 -4.45 9.58
CA LEU A 51 -8.31 -3.71 8.32
C LEU A 51 -9.14 -4.45 7.27
N PHE A 52 -8.94 -5.76 7.12
CA PHE A 52 -9.68 -6.58 6.17
C PHE A 52 -11.19 -6.49 6.40
N ALA A 53 -11.64 -6.58 7.66
CA ALA A 53 -13.05 -6.40 8.02
C ALA A 53 -13.59 -5.01 7.65
N ARG A 54 -12.76 -3.97 7.81
CA ARG A 54 -13.16 -2.61 7.44
C ARG A 54 -13.27 -2.43 5.93
N ILE A 55 -12.32 -2.97 5.17
CA ILE A 55 -12.33 -2.96 3.71
C ILE A 55 -13.53 -3.77 3.19
N ALA A 56 -13.76 -4.99 3.71
CA ALA A 56 -14.85 -5.85 3.31
C ALA A 56 -16.24 -5.19 3.46
N LYS A 57 -16.42 -4.33 4.46
CA LYS A 57 -17.64 -3.52 4.66
C LYS A 57 -17.83 -2.42 3.63
N ALA A 58 -16.74 -1.89 3.06
CA ALA A 58 -16.81 -0.86 2.03
C ALA A 58 -17.13 -1.42 0.63
N ILE A 59 -16.88 -2.72 0.40
CA ILE A 59 -17.16 -3.39 -0.86
C ILE A 59 -18.67 -3.63 -1.01
N PRO A 60 -19.30 -3.21 -2.13
CA PRO A 60 -20.72 -3.43 -2.37
C PRO A 60 -21.12 -4.92 -2.34
N PRO A 61 -22.37 -5.25 -1.98
CA PRO A 61 -22.86 -6.62 -2.06
C PRO A 61 -22.81 -7.17 -3.51
N GLY A 62 -22.40 -8.43 -3.67
CA GLY A 62 -22.34 -9.12 -4.95
C GLY A 62 -21.30 -8.60 -5.94
N ALA A 63 -20.40 -7.71 -5.50
CA ALA A 63 -19.41 -7.07 -6.34
C ALA A 63 -18.39 -8.06 -6.93
N SER A 64 -17.90 -7.74 -8.13
CA SER A 64 -16.65 -8.28 -8.67
C SER A 64 -15.48 -7.52 -8.07
N VAL A 65 -14.53 -8.25 -7.51
CA VAL A 65 -13.37 -7.68 -6.78
C VAL A 65 -12.08 -8.15 -7.41
N LEU A 66 -11.16 -7.22 -7.68
CA LEU A 66 -9.77 -7.50 -8.01
C LEU A 66 -8.87 -7.05 -6.87
N ASP A 67 -8.04 -7.95 -6.36
CA ASP A 67 -6.93 -7.61 -5.45
C ASP A 67 -5.66 -7.45 -6.29
N ALA A 68 -5.23 -6.20 -6.47
CA ALA A 68 -4.10 -5.82 -7.29
C ALA A 68 -2.81 -5.79 -6.45
N GLY A 69 -1.91 -6.73 -6.71
CA GLY A 69 -0.77 -7.06 -5.86
C GLY A 69 -1.20 -7.90 -4.66
N CYS A 70 -1.92 -8.99 -4.94
CA CYS A 70 -2.56 -9.82 -3.90
C CYS A 70 -1.58 -10.65 -3.07
N GLY A 71 -0.29 -10.71 -3.42
CA GLY A 71 0.73 -11.49 -2.74
C GLY A 71 0.29 -12.94 -2.55
N ARG A 72 0.31 -13.43 -1.31
CA ARG A 72 -0.14 -14.78 -0.94
C ARG A 72 -1.67 -14.96 -0.96
N GLY A 73 -2.45 -13.92 -1.29
CA GLY A 73 -3.92 -13.95 -1.32
C GLY A 73 -4.59 -13.93 0.06
N ASP A 74 -3.93 -13.43 1.10
CA ASP A 74 -4.46 -13.44 2.47
C ASP A 74 -5.76 -12.64 2.60
N PHE A 75 -5.86 -11.50 1.91
CA PHE A 75 -7.08 -10.71 1.90
C PHE A 75 -8.21 -11.42 1.12
N LEU A 76 -7.91 -12.05 0.00
CA LEU A 76 -8.90 -12.79 -0.78
C LEU A 76 -9.42 -14.01 -0.01
N ARG A 77 -8.56 -14.75 0.70
CA ARG A 77 -9.00 -15.82 1.61
C ARG A 77 -9.94 -15.30 2.70
N TYR A 78 -9.59 -14.17 3.30
CA TYR A 78 -10.48 -13.52 4.27
C TYR A 78 -11.86 -13.21 3.66
N LEU A 79 -11.89 -12.67 2.43
CA LEU A 79 -13.15 -12.36 1.74
C LEU A 79 -13.97 -13.63 1.42
N THR A 80 -13.33 -14.73 1.02
CA THR A 80 -14.01 -16.01 0.77
C THR A 80 -14.81 -16.48 2.00
N GLU A 81 -14.21 -16.32 3.19
CA GLU A 81 -14.84 -16.74 4.45
C GLU A 81 -15.94 -15.79 4.93
N HIS A 82 -15.77 -14.48 4.73
CA HIS A 82 -16.61 -13.46 5.35
C HIS A 82 -17.57 -12.75 4.38
N ARG A 83 -17.35 -12.90 3.07
CA ARG A 83 -18.14 -12.30 2.00
C ARG A 83 -18.33 -13.26 0.82
N PRO A 84 -19.00 -14.39 1.02
CA PRO A 84 -19.24 -15.41 -0.02
C PRO A 84 -20.10 -14.90 -1.18
N ASP A 85 -20.70 -13.74 -1.04
CA ASP A 85 -21.45 -13.04 -2.08
C ASP A 85 -20.58 -12.43 -3.17
N LEU A 86 -19.24 -12.27 -2.96
CA LEU A 86 -18.32 -11.59 -3.88
C LEU A 86 -17.76 -12.54 -4.93
N ARG A 87 -17.44 -12.00 -6.10
CA ARG A 87 -16.66 -12.67 -7.16
C ARG A 87 -15.22 -12.19 -7.08
N LEU A 88 -14.31 -13.08 -6.69
CA LEU A 88 -12.95 -12.73 -6.31
C LEU A 88 -11.93 -13.05 -7.38
N SER A 89 -11.06 -12.09 -7.68
CA SER A 89 -9.89 -12.25 -8.53
C SER A 89 -8.68 -11.60 -7.86
N GLY A 90 -7.49 -12.16 -8.10
CA GLY A 90 -6.23 -11.60 -7.65
C GLY A 90 -5.22 -11.54 -8.78
N ILE A 91 -4.35 -10.52 -8.77
CA ILE A 91 -3.20 -10.43 -9.67
C ILE A 91 -1.95 -10.09 -8.88
N ASP A 92 -0.84 -10.79 -9.16
CA ASP A 92 0.46 -10.54 -8.56
C ASP A 92 1.59 -10.97 -9.51
N LEU A 93 2.77 -10.40 -9.33
CA LEU A 93 3.99 -10.79 -10.07
C LEU A 93 4.46 -12.18 -9.68
N SER A 94 4.30 -12.53 -8.41
CA SER A 94 4.70 -13.85 -7.87
C SER A 94 3.76 -14.96 -8.34
N SER A 95 4.26 -16.21 -8.33
CA SER A 95 3.43 -17.39 -8.53
C SER A 95 2.58 -17.63 -7.30
N ASN A 96 1.27 -17.41 -7.41
CA ASN A 96 0.36 -17.53 -6.29
C ASN A 96 -0.13 -18.96 -6.10
N GLN A 97 -0.42 -19.30 -4.84
CA GLN A 97 -1.11 -20.54 -4.53
C GLN A 97 -2.57 -20.44 -4.98
N SER A 98 -3.08 -21.50 -5.56
CA SER A 98 -4.50 -21.60 -5.89
C SER A 98 -5.34 -21.69 -4.62
N VAL A 99 -6.45 -20.97 -4.59
CA VAL A 99 -7.50 -21.08 -3.56
C VAL A 99 -8.81 -21.31 -4.29
N ASP A 100 -9.57 -22.30 -3.86
CA ASP A 100 -10.84 -22.62 -4.49
C ASP A 100 -11.80 -21.42 -4.50
N GLY A 101 -12.41 -21.16 -5.64
CA GLY A 101 -13.33 -20.04 -5.83
C GLY A 101 -12.67 -18.68 -6.10
N ILE A 102 -11.35 -18.61 -6.16
CA ILE A 102 -10.59 -17.38 -6.48
C ILE A 102 -9.86 -17.57 -7.82
N ARG A 103 -10.00 -16.60 -8.71
CA ARG A 103 -9.24 -16.56 -9.95
C ARG A 103 -7.94 -15.78 -9.74
N PHE A 104 -6.81 -16.48 -9.81
CA PHE A 104 -5.48 -15.85 -9.76
C PHE A 104 -4.89 -15.65 -11.15
N LEU A 105 -4.31 -14.46 -11.38
CA LEU A 105 -3.56 -14.09 -12.56
C LEU A 105 -2.12 -13.79 -12.11
N GLN A 106 -1.15 -14.44 -12.76
CA GLN A 106 0.25 -14.10 -12.57
C GLN A 106 0.66 -13.07 -13.62
N GLY A 107 1.23 -11.96 -13.19
CA GLY A 107 1.76 -10.92 -14.06
C GLY A 107 1.68 -9.52 -13.49
N ASP A 108 2.28 -8.60 -14.22
CA ASP A 108 2.24 -7.17 -13.91
C ASP A 108 0.89 -6.59 -14.35
N ILE A 109 0.17 -5.97 -13.42
CA ILE A 109 -1.11 -5.33 -13.72
C ILE A 109 -0.98 -4.21 -14.78
N MET A 110 0.20 -3.59 -14.87
CA MET A 110 0.50 -2.55 -15.87
C MET A 110 0.63 -3.10 -17.29
N GLN A 111 0.99 -4.37 -17.44
CA GLN A 111 1.29 -5.01 -18.72
C GLN A 111 0.31 -6.12 -19.08
N THR A 112 -0.38 -6.68 -18.08
CA THR A 112 -1.30 -7.80 -18.29
C THR A 112 -2.54 -7.35 -19.07
N GLY A 113 -2.92 -8.11 -20.09
CA GLY A 113 -4.09 -7.88 -20.93
C GLY A 113 -5.43 -8.19 -20.21
N ILE A 114 -5.66 -7.59 -19.04
CA ILE A 114 -6.96 -7.63 -18.38
C ILE A 114 -7.89 -6.69 -19.12
N HIS A 115 -8.97 -7.24 -19.68
CA HIS A 115 -9.98 -6.49 -20.45
C HIS A 115 -11.33 -6.39 -19.72
N GLU A 116 -11.49 -7.11 -18.62
CA GLU A 116 -12.68 -7.04 -17.78
C GLU A 116 -12.57 -5.89 -16.75
N CYS A 117 -13.72 -5.34 -16.39
CA CYS A 117 -13.80 -4.32 -15.34
C CYS A 117 -14.40 -4.91 -14.06
N PHE A 118 -14.08 -4.28 -12.94
CA PHE A 118 -14.45 -4.72 -11.60
C PHE A 118 -15.28 -3.65 -10.88
N ASP A 119 -16.17 -4.08 -9.99
CA ASP A 119 -16.96 -3.17 -9.16
C ASP A 119 -16.12 -2.60 -8.01
N ALA A 120 -15.10 -3.33 -7.59
CA ALA A 120 -14.14 -2.88 -6.60
C ALA A 120 -12.72 -3.37 -6.94
N ILE A 121 -11.72 -2.50 -6.85
CA ILE A 121 -10.32 -2.89 -6.90
C ILE A 121 -9.67 -2.53 -5.56
N VAL A 122 -9.00 -3.50 -4.97
CA VAL A 122 -8.23 -3.34 -3.73
C VAL A 122 -6.75 -3.45 -4.05
N SER A 123 -5.91 -2.59 -3.45
CA SER A 123 -4.47 -2.65 -3.61
C SER A 123 -3.80 -2.24 -2.30
N LEU A 124 -3.16 -3.21 -1.64
CA LEU A 124 -2.62 -3.06 -0.29
C LEU A 124 -1.09 -3.13 -0.32
N THR A 125 -0.41 -2.03 -0.01
CA THR A 125 1.06 -1.91 0.00
C THR A 125 1.71 -2.26 -1.36
N VAL A 126 1.18 -1.68 -2.42
CA VAL A 126 1.68 -1.88 -3.80
C VAL A 126 2.18 -0.57 -4.40
N ILE A 127 1.39 0.50 -4.31
CA ILE A 127 1.64 1.78 -4.98
C ILE A 127 3.00 2.40 -4.61
N GLU A 128 3.51 2.14 -3.41
CA GLU A 128 4.83 2.57 -2.97
C GLU A 128 5.99 1.92 -3.72
N HIS A 129 5.74 0.78 -4.37
CA HIS A 129 6.73 0.02 -5.14
C HIS A 129 6.67 0.31 -6.64
N ILE A 130 5.66 1.02 -7.11
CA ILE A 130 5.42 1.28 -8.54
C ILE A 130 6.20 2.52 -8.98
N SER A 131 7.02 2.40 -10.03
CA SER A 131 7.79 3.53 -10.57
C SER A 131 6.91 4.60 -11.22
N ASP A 132 5.89 4.18 -11.99
CA ASP A 132 4.90 5.07 -12.61
C ASP A 132 3.59 5.07 -11.81
N VAL A 133 3.56 5.86 -10.74
CA VAL A 133 2.36 6.03 -9.90
C VAL A 133 1.16 6.56 -10.70
N THR A 134 1.41 7.46 -11.65
CA THR A 134 0.32 8.05 -12.44
C THR A 134 -0.31 7.01 -13.35
N GLY A 135 0.50 6.26 -14.08
CA GLY A 135 0.04 5.16 -14.92
C GLY A 135 -0.66 4.08 -14.11
N PHE A 136 -0.15 3.75 -12.91
CA PHE A 136 -0.77 2.76 -12.04
C PHE A 136 -2.18 3.18 -11.61
N VAL A 137 -2.35 4.41 -11.09
CA VAL A 137 -3.66 4.90 -10.66
C VAL A 137 -4.63 4.99 -11.85
N GLN A 138 -4.14 5.41 -13.03
CA GLN A 138 -4.94 5.40 -14.26
C GLN A 138 -5.34 3.98 -14.66
N ARG A 139 -4.42 3.02 -14.60
CA ARG A 139 -4.70 1.61 -14.91
C ARG A 139 -5.76 1.03 -13.97
N ILE A 140 -5.69 1.33 -12.67
CA ILE A 140 -6.75 0.97 -11.71
C ILE A 140 -8.09 1.60 -12.11
N HIS A 141 -8.08 2.87 -12.50
CA HIS A 141 -9.30 3.56 -12.94
C HIS A 141 -9.92 2.91 -14.18
N ASP A 142 -9.09 2.55 -15.17
CA ASP A 142 -9.54 1.95 -16.43
C ASP A 142 -10.12 0.53 -16.25
N LEU A 143 -9.75 -0.15 -15.16
CA LEU A 143 -10.25 -1.48 -14.79
C LEU A 143 -11.47 -1.43 -13.87
N ILE A 144 -11.94 -0.26 -13.47
CA ILE A 144 -13.11 -0.12 -12.60
C ILE A 144 -14.36 0.19 -13.42
N ASN A 145 -15.45 -0.51 -13.13
CA ASN A 145 -16.76 -0.19 -13.66
C ASN A 145 -17.17 1.24 -13.31
N PRO A 146 -17.90 1.94 -14.19
CA PRO A 146 -18.41 3.29 -13.88
C PRO A 146 -19.11 3.34 -12.52
N GLY A 147 -18.66 4.22 -11.62
CA GLY A 147 -19.15 4.33 -10.26
C GLY A 147 -18.66 3.26 -9.29
N GLY A 148 -17.78 2.36 -9.71
CA GLY A 148 -17.10 1.42 -8.83
C GLY A 148 -16.06 2.10 -7.93
N ILE A 149 -15.42 1.34 -7.05
CA ILE A 149 -14.52 1.87 -6.02
C ILE A 149 -13.11 1.29 -6.11
N ALA A 150 -12.12 2.14 -5.82
CA ALA A 150 -10.75 1.72 -5.53
C ALA A 150 -10.50 1.85 -4.02
N ILE A 151 -9.92 0.84 -3.41
CA ILE A 151 -9.47 0.84 -2.02
C ILE A 151 -7.97 0.64 -2.01
N MET A 152 -7.23 1.69 -1.71
CA MET A 152 -5.78 1.66 -1.80
C MET A 152 -5.14 1.96 -0.45
N MET A 153 -4.15 1.17 -0.06
CA MET A 153 -3.40 1.33 1.18
C MET A 153 -1.91 1.47 0.90
N THR A 154 -1.25 2.35 1.66
CA THR A 154 0.21 2.51 1.65
C THR A 154 0.71 3.02 2.99
N ASN A 155 2.02 3.13 3.14
CA ASN A 155 2.66 3.77 4.28
C ASN A 155 2.32 5.27 4.35
N ASN A 156 2.20 5.81 5.57
CA ASN A 156 1.96 7.23 5.82
C ASN A 156 3.25 7.91 6.29
N GLU A 157 3.92 8.59 5.38
CA GLU A 157 5.17 9.33 5.67
C GLU A 157 4.95 10.51 6.64
N GLY A 158 3.70 11.02 6.73
CA GLY A 158 3.29 12.01 7.72
C GLY A 158 3.08 11.47 9.14
N SER A 159 3.28 10.18 9.39
CA SER A 159 3.07 9.53 10.68
C SER A 159 4.06 9.96 11.75
N LEU A 160 3.71 9.68 13.01
CA LEU A 160 4.61 9.88 14.14
C LEU A 160 5.86 9.02 14.04
N LEU A 161 5.73 7.78 13.53
CA LEU A 161 6.84 6.87 13.35
C LEU A 161 7.89 7.43 12.39
N TYR A 162 7.48 7.91 11.23
CA TYR A 162 8.38 8.57 10.27
C TYR A 162 8.98 9.86 10.85
N SER A 163 8.21 10.63 11.61
CA SER A 163 8.71 11.86 12.24
C SER A 163 9.81 11.57 13.26
N LEU A 164 9.63 10.54 14.10
CA LEU A 164 10.63 10.10 15.05
C LEU A 164 11.86 9.51 14.37
N ALA A 165 11.66 8.74 13.31
CA ALA A 165 12.76 8.17 12.53
C ALA A 165 13.65 9.28 11.91
N ARG A 166 13.05 10.33 11.35
CA ARG A 166 13.79 11.50 10.85
C ARG A 166 14.53 12.25 11.96
N ALA A 167 13.88 12.45 13.11
CA ALA A 167 14.53 13.07 14.26
C ALA A 167 15.73 12.24 14.74
N GLY A 168 15.56 10.92 14.86
CA GLY A 168 16.64 9.98 15.19
C GLY A 168 17.82 10.06 14.21
N TYR A 169 17.52 10.09 12.91
CA TYR A 169 18.53 10.24 11.87
C TYR A 169 19.40 11.51 12.06
N HIS A 170 18.78 12.66 12.34
CA HIS A 170 19.50 13.91 12.61
C HIS A 170 20.27 13.88 13.93
N LEU A 171 19.95 13.00 14.85
CA LEU A 171 20.68 12.78 16.11
C LEU A 171 21.73 11.65 16.00
N GLY A 172 22.01 11.14 14.79
CA GLY A 172 23.00 10.09 14.57
C GLY A 172 22.50 8.67 14.86
N VAL A 173 21.19 8.45 15.00
CA VAL A 173 20.54 7.13 15.18
C VAL A 173 19.71 6.77 13.94
N PRO A 174 20.34 6.31 12.84
CA PRO A 174 19.68 6.16 11.55
C PRO A 174 18.84 4.88 11.39
N LEU A 175 18.88 3.93 12.33
CA LEU A 175 18.30 2.59 12.17
C LEU A 175 16.83 2.60 11.73
N ALA A 176 15.98 3.35 12.42
CA ALA A 176 14.55 3.43 12.08
C ALA A 176 14.33 4.15 10.74
N PHE A 177 15.11 5.19 10.46
CA PHE A 177 15.09 5.91 9.19
C PHE A 177 15.43 4.99 8.03
N ASN A 178 16.54 4.27 8.09
CA ASN A 178 16.98 3.37 7.03
C ASN A 178 15.99 2.25 6.76
N ARG A 179 15.26 1.77 7.78
CA ARG A 179 14.23 0.74 7.57
C ARG A 179 12.93 1.27 6.95
N LEU A 180 12.52 2.48 7.31
CA LEU A 180 11.28 3.07 6.77
C LEU A 180 11.44 3.60 5.35
N TYR A 181 12.64 4.06 5.01
CA TYR A 181 12.98 4.54 3.68
C TYR A 181 13.81 3.50 2.92
N SER A 182 13.47 2.21 3.10
CA SER A 182 14.18 1.11 2.42
C SER A 182 14.12 1.26 0.89
N ARG A 183 15.09 0.65 0.22
CA ARG A 183 15.19 0.64 -1.25
C ARG A 183 13.95 0.08 -1.96
N HIS A 184 13.16 -0.77 -1.28
CA HIS A 184 11.95 -1.36 -1.85
C HIS A 184 10.79 -0.37 -1.97
N HIS A 185 10.82 0.73 -1.21
CA HIS A 185 9.79 1.77 -1.27
C HIS A 185 10.27 2.94 -2.12
N LEU A 186 9.80 3.02 -3.37
CA LEU A 186 10.09 4.12 -4.30
C LEU A 186 9.41 5.41 -3.87
N HIS A 187 8.22 5.28 -3.29
CA HIS A 187 7.36 6.40 -2.96
C HIS A 187 6.95 6.36 -1.49
N HIS A 188 7.02 7.54 -0.86
CA HIS A 188 6.65 7.74 0.55
C HIS A 188 5.55 8.80 0.60
N PHE A 189 4.31 8.34 0.62
CA PHE A 189 3.14 9.21 0.54
C PHE A 189 2.81 9.83 1.90
N THR A 190 2.60 11.16 1.90
CA THR A 190 1.78 11.80 2.93
C THR A 190 0.30 11.61 2.61
N ARG A 191 -0.61 11.83 3.56
CA ARG A 191 -2.06 11.76 3.30
C ARG A 191 -2.47 12.68 2.14
N GLU A 192 -1.89 13.86 2.06
CA GLU A 192 -2.22 14.83 1.01
C GLU A 192 -1.70 14.39 -0.35
N SER A 193 -0.43 13.96 -0.44
CA SER A 193 0.10 13.49 -1.72
C SER A 193 -0.60 12.22 -2.23
N PHE A 194 -1.05 11.35 -1.32
CA PHE A 194 -1.80 10.15 -1.68
C PHE A 194 -3.21 10.49 -2.21
N ARG A 195 -3.93 11.36 -1.51
CA ARG A 195 -5.21 11.90 -2.01
C ARG A 195 -5.07 12.57 -3.37
N MET A 196 -3.99 13.36 -3.54
CA MET A 196 -3.71 14.04 -4.80
C MET A 196 -3.47 13.05 -5.95
N ALA A 197 -2.72 11.97 -5.71
CA ALA A 197 -2.48 10.93 -6.70
C ALA A 197 -3.79 10.30 -7.17
N LEU A 198 -4.68 9.91 -6.24
CA LEU A 198 -5.96 9.30 -6.61
C LEU A 198 -6.90 10.30 -7.31
N ARG A 199 -7.00 11.55 -6.83
CA ARG A 199 -7.82 12.57 -7.49
C ARG A 199 -7.40 12.84 -8.92
N ARG A 200 -6.09 12.93 -9.16
CA ARG A 200 -5.54 13.11 -10.52
C ARG A 200 -5.81 11.92 -11.43
N GLY A 201 -5.87 10.72 -10.87
CA GLY A 201 -6.23 9.50 -11.58
C GLY A 201 -7.73 9.25 -11.73
N GLY A 202 -8.59 10.24 -11.46
CA GLY A 202 -10.04 10.13 -11.72
C GLY A 202 -10.86 9.56 -10.57
N PHE A 203 -10.38 9.71 -9.31
CA PHE A 203 -11.14 9.25 -8.15
C PHE A 203 -11.64 10.41 -7.28
N SER A 204 -12.92 10.41 -6.92
CA SER A 204 -13.45 11.19 -5.81
C SER A 204 -13.20 10.43 -4.50
N ILE A 205 -12.63 11.11 -3.50
CA ILE A 205 -12.31 10.47 -2.21
C ILE A 205 -13.59 10.41 -1.36
N GLU A 206 -14.06 9.19 -1.09
CA GLU A 206 -15.22 8.94 -0.23
C GLU A 206 -14.85 8.87 1.24
N SER A 207 -13.76 8.19 1.53
CA SER A 207 -13.20 8.15 2.88
C SER A 207 -11.71 7.93 2.85
N ASP A 208 -11.03 8.42 3.88
CA ASP A 208 -9.64 8.09 4.16
C ASP A 208 -9.42 7.94 5.65
N PHE A 209 -8.56 7.03 6.03
CA PHE A 209 -8.25 6.78 7.42
C PHE A 209 -6.82 6.29 7.60
N VAL A 210 -6.29 6.54 8.78
CA VAL A 210 -4.98 6.02 9.20
C VAL A 210 -5.18 4.89 10.20
N HIS A 211 -4.26 3.93 10.17
CA HIS A 211 -4.28 2.79 11.07
C HIS A 211 -2.87 2.26 11.33
N ALA A 212 -2.74 1.35 12.28
CA ALA A 212 -1.48 0.67 12.57
C ALA A 212 -1.54 -0.78 12.07
N PRO A 213 -0.39 -1.39 11.74
CA PRO A 213 -0.30 -2.83 11.60
C PRO A 213 -0.50 -3.52 12.96
N PRO A 214 -0.84 -4.82 12.97
CA PRO A 214 -0.77 -5.62 14.19
C PRO A 214 0.63 -5.55 14.81
N LEU A 215 0.73 -5.46 16.13
CA LEU A 215 2.04 -5.42 16.80
C LEU A 215 2.89 -6.66 16.52
N ALA A 216 2.24 -7.81 16.34
CA ALA A 216 2.91 -9.06 16.01
C ALA A 216 3.54 -9.04 14.60
N ALA A 217 2.98 -8.25 13.67
CA ALA A 217 3.47 -8.08 12.30
C ALA A 217 4.74 -7.22 12.21
N ILE A 218 5.14 -6.53 13.30
CA ILE A 218 6.30 -5.64 13.28
C ILE A 218 7.58 -6.44 13.46
N ASP A 219 8.50 -6.31 12.49
CA ASP A 219 9.85 -6.80 12.60
C ASP A 219 10.72 -5.84 13.39
N ILE A 220 11.03 -6.20 14.65
CA ILE A 220 11.91 -5.44 15.50
C ILE A 220 13.30 -6.09 15.48
N PRO A 221 14.34 -5.40 14.98
CA PRO A 221 15.66 -5.98 14.78
C PRO A 221 16.49 -5.95 16.05
N VAL A 222 16.01 -6.59 17.11
CA VAL A 222 16.72 -6.66 18.37
C VAL A 222 16.82 -8.09 18.88
N GLN A 223 17.97 -8.40 19.49
CA GLN A 223 18.18 -9.65 20.18
C GLN A 223 17.83 -9.50 21.66
N GLY A 224 17.03 -10.44 22.18
CA GLY A 224 16.68 -10.50 23.58
C GLY A 224 15.20 -10.11 23.86
N LYS A 225 14.55 -10.96 24.68
CA LYS A 225 13.12 -10.85 25.00
C LYS A 225 12.74 -9.52 25.68
N ILE A 226 13.62 -8.97 26.52
CA ILE A 226 13.37 -7.72 27.25
C ILE A 226 13.38 -6.53 26.26
N ALA A 227 14.40 -6.45 25.38
CA ALA A 227 14.49 -5.39 24.40
C ALA A 227 13.31 -5.45 23.41
N ASP A 228 12.93 -6.64 22.93
CA ASP A 228 11.74 -6.82 22.10
C ASP A 228 10.47 -6.34 22.80
N ALA A 229 10.26 -6.73 24.07
CA ALA A 229 9.09 -6.32 24.83
C ALA A 229 9.03 -4.78 25.06
N VAL A 230 10.16 -4.14 25.36
CA VAL A 230 10.25 -2.67 25.53
C VAL A 230 9.91 -1.96 24.22
N LEU A 231 10.49 -2.40 23.10
CA LEU A 231 10.24 -1.78 21.80
C LEU A 231 8.81 -2.01 21.29
N ARG A 232 8.22 -3.19 21.54
CA ARG A 232 6.80 -3.43 21.23
C ARG A 232 5.89 -2.59 22.13
N GLY A 233 6.22 -2.41 23.39
CA GLY A 233 5.50 -1.49 24.29
C GLY A 233 5.57 -0.04 23.79
N GLY A 234 6.74 0.43 23.37
CA GLY A 234 6.93 1.73 22.75
C GLY A 234 6.14 1.89 21.46
N ALA A 235 6.17 0.88 20.59
CA ALA A 235 5.38 0.86 19.34
C ALA A 235 3.86 0.91 19.62
N TRP A 236 3.40 0.19 20.63
CA TRP A 236 1.99 0.22 21.04
C TRP A 236 1.56 1.62 21.48
N ILE A 237 2.35 2.27 22.34
CA ILE A 237 2.08 3.66 22.77
C ILE A 237 2.05 4.59 21.55
N LEU A 238 3.05 4.49 20.67
CA LEU A 238 3.15 5.29 19.46
C LEU A 238 1.92 5.13 18.57
N PHE A 239 1.44 3.90 18.37
CA PHE A 239 0.24 3.63 17.58
C PHE A 239 -1.04 4.14 18.24
N LYS A 240 -1.15 4.09 19.58
CA LYS A 240 -2.27 4.68 20.30
C LYS A 240 -2.30 6.20 20.14
N VAL A 241 -1.16 6.86 20.33
CA VAL A 241 -1.02 8.31 20.09
C VAL A 241 -1.28 8.64 18.60
N GLY A 242 -0.75 7.84 17.68
CA GLY A 242 -0.99 7.98 16.26
C GLY A 242 -2.46 7.86 15.87
N ALA A 243 -3.22 6.98 16.53
CA ALA A 243 -4.66 6.85 16.31
C ALA A 243 -5.43 8.09 16.75
N VAL A 244 -5.11 8.65 17.93
CA VAL A 244 -5.77 9.85 18.46
C VAL A 244 -5.42 11.10 17.65
N THR A 245 -4.17 11.20 17.20
CA THR A 245 -3.68 12.38 16.44
C THR A 245 -3.92 12.30 14.94
N GLY A 246 -4.47 11.19 14.42
CA GLY A 246 -4.61 10.96 12.99
C GLY A 246 -3.28 10.76 12.25
N ARG A 247 -2.20 10.35 12.96
CA ARG A 247 -0.83 10.22 12.45
C ARG A 247 -0.27 8.81 12.60
N ASN A 248 -1.10 7.80 12.31
CA ASN A 248 -0.68 6.40 12.33
C ASN A 248 0.15 6.02 11.10
N HIS A 249 0.81 4.87 11.17
CA HIS A 249 1.83 4.43 10.21
C HIS A 249 1.28 4.09 8.83
N LEU A 250 0.10 3.50 8.76
CA LEU A 250 -0.56 3.13 7.51
C LEU A 250 -1.73 4.07 7.20
N GLN A 251 -2.04 4.23 5.93
CA GLN A 251 -3.17 5.01 5.45
C GLN A 251 -3.91 4.25 4.36
N THR A 252 -5.24 4.35 4.38
CA THR A 252 -6.11 3.74 3.39
C THR A 252 -7.09 4.79 2.86
N ILE A 253 -7.27 4.80 1.54
CA ILE A 253 -8.24 5.65 0.85
C ILE A 253 -9.25 4.75 0.15
N VAL A 254 -10.53 5.12 0.27
CA VAL A 254 -11.62 4.61 -0.57
C VAL A 254 -11.97 5.73 -1.55
N GLY A 255 -11.74 5.50 -2.81
CA GLY A 255 -12.04 6.41 -3.91
C GLY A 255 -13.08 5.83 -4.84
N ARG A 256 -14.05 6.65 -5.28
CA ARG A 256 -15.03 6.27 -6.29
C ARG A 256 -14.56 6.75 -7.65
N ALA A 257 -14.58 5.88 -8.65
CA ALA A 257 -14.27 6.26 -10.02
C ALA A 257 -15.30 7.29 -10.54
N VAL A 258 -14.78 8.40 -11.03
CA VAL A 258 -15.57 9.45 -11.69
C VAL A 258 -15.12 9.57 -13.14
N ALA A 259 -16.05 9.98 -14.02
CA ALA A 259 -15.70 10.23 -15.40
C ALA A 259 -14.56 11.27 -15.44
N LEU A 260 -13.45 10.90 -16.07
CA LEU A 260 -12.41 11.89 -16.36
C LEU A 260 -13.00 12.94 -17.31
N PRO A 261 -12.74 14.24 -17.08
CA PRO A 261 -13.12 15.24 -18.05
C PRO A 261 -12.48 14.85 -19.40
N GLN A 262 -13.32 14.60 -20.39
CA GLN A 262 -12.84 14.47 -21.77
C GLN A 262 -12.21 15.83 -22.11
N PHE A 263 -10.91 15.91 -22.15
CA PHE A 263 -10.24 17.00 -22.83
C PHE A 263 -10.56 16.80 -24.30
N ASP A 264 -11.49 17.62 -24.78
CA ASP A 264 -11.75 17.75 -26.21
C ASP A 264 -10.41 18.16 -26.83
N VAL A 265 -9.73 17.21 -27.46
CA VAL A 265 -8.53 17.48 -28.25
C VAL A 265 -9.08 18.14 -29.49
N GLY A 266 -9.36 19.45 -29.32
CA GLY A 266 -9.81 20.29 -30.40
C GLY A 266 -8.90 20.05 -31.59
N SER A 267 -9.52 19.56 -32.64
CA SER A 267 -8.97 19.47 -33.98
C SER A 267 -8.16 20.73 -34.29
N CYS A 268 -6.84 20.58 -34.29
CA CYS A 268 -5.97 21.47 -35.09
C CYS A 268 -5.87 20.95 -36.51
#